data_0ad4ee2c994402f7872409e20a14e8da
#
_entry.id   0ad4ee2c994402f7872409e20a14e8da
#
_cell.length_a   1.000
_cell.length_b   1.000
_cell.length_c   1.000
_cell.angle_alpha   90.00
_cell.angle_beta   90.00
_cell.angle_gamma   90.00
#
_symmetry.space_group_name_H-M   'P 1'
#
loop_
_entity.id
_entity.type
_entity.pdbx_description
1 polymer ?
#
loop_
_entity_poly.entity_id
_entity_poly.type
_entity_poly.pdbx_seq_one_letter_code
_entity_poly.pdbx_strand_id
1 'polypeptide(L)'
;KAEEPRSLPVKVGSSQFEMPTCLCLRPDRKTYCAGLEAEYFAREKGGFLAGNLYEISAQNGPVAVGGEKKEAWEILAHYLHEMLKLTGIAEVEKNIRSLSIAMDSLNAVQVENLQRACRELGIPEERTILLDYEESFYYYVMTQKVETWNRSVGWYSFEQQKVSFRRMSMNSGTRPVLVHLEEPVTTTLSAKVEERDAEFYTFIKNTLGKELYSSIQINGEGFDQEWAQKSVKLLCYQRRKVFYGNNLFARGACSAGAERVINHDLKDYRYMSSSLVLSDVGMELRVMGAPAYYPLIESGRNWYESNAYVELILDGTKELVFIVDTMGEAKKKRIAMALPGLPERPERTTRLGVNLQYTSQDECRVTVKDLGFGEMFPSSGKEWTETTRWQEETK
;
A
#
# COMPACT_ATOMS: atom_id res chain seq x y z
N LYS A 1 -7.37 21.84 -9.32
CA LYS A 1 -6.33 21.14 -8.54
C LYS A 1 -6.78 21.00 -7.10
N ALA A 2 -6.42 19.89 -6.44
CA ALA A 2 -6.62 19.74 -5.02
C ALA A 2 -5.75 20.74 -4.26
N GLU A 3 -6.23 21.18 -3.08
CA GLU A 3 -5.42 21.95 -2.15
C GLU A 3 -4.33 21.08 -1.53
N GLU A 4 -3.29 21.71 -0.94
CA GLU A 4 -2.28 20.98 -0.19
C GLU A 4 -2.91 20.24 1.00
N PRO A 5 -2.45 19.01 1.33
CA PRO A 5 -2.94 18.25 2.47
C PRO A 5 -2.80 19.03 3.79
N ARG A 6 -3.87 19.10 4.56
CA ARG A 6 -3.90 19.74 5.88
C ARG A 6 -3.96 18.67 6.96
N SER A 7 -3.07 18.75 7.94
CA SER A 7 -3.13 17.90 9.13
C SER A 7 -4.30 18.32 10.01
N LEU A 8 -5.09 17.34 10.47
CA LEU A 8 -6.18 17.57 11.41
C LEU A 8 -5.63 17.44 12.84
N PRO A 9 -5.90 18.41 13.73
CA PRO A 9 -5.50 18.28 15.12
C PRO A 9 -6.39 17.25 15.83
N VAL A 10 -5.80 16.50 16.76
CA VAL A 10 -6.52 15.50 17.60
C VAL A 10 -7.62 16.15 18.44
N LYS A 11 -7.41 17.40 18.84
CA LYS A 11 -8.44 18.23 19.51
C LYS A 11 -8.45 19.60 18.85
N VAL A 12 -9.64 20.17 18.73
CA VAL A 12 -9.80 21.53 18.22
C VAL A 12 -8.95 22.51 19.02
N GLY A 13 -8.10 23.27 18.32
CA GLY A 13 -7.20 24.25 18.94
C GLY A 13 -5.89 23.69 19.51
N SER A 14 -5.62 22.38 19.36
CA SER A 14 -4.32 21.80 19.75
C SER A 14 -3.34 21.79 18.58
N SER A 15 -2.05 21.71 18.89
CA SER A 15 -0.96 21.47 17.92
C SER A 15 -0.57 19.99 17.84
N GLN A 16 -1.34 19.10 18.43
CA GLN A 16 -1.11 17.66 18.39
C GLN A 16 -1.84 17.04 17.21
N PHE A 17 -1.10 16.44 16.30
CA PHE A 17 -1.59 15.82 15.06
C PHE A 17 -1.41 14.30 15.02
N GLU A 18 -0.84 13.73 16.06
CA GLU A 18 -0.54 12.31 16.22
C GLU A 18 -1.20 11.77 17.48
N MET A 19 -1.66 10.54 17.43
CA MET A 19 -2.26 9.85 18.57
C MET A 19 -1.91 8.36 18.54
N PRO A 20 -1.99 7.65 19.67
CA PRO A 20 -1.79 6.21 19.73
C PRO A 20 -2.74 5.46 18.78
N THR A 21 -2.21 4.48 18.07
CA THR A 21 -2.99 3.63 17.15
C THR A 21 -3.61 2.48 17.94
N CYS A 22 -4.65 2.80 18.72
CA CYS A 22 -5.37 1.85 19.55
C CYS A 22 -6.87 2.16 19.59
N LEU A 23 -7.67 1.14 19.87
CA LEU A 23 -9.11 1.20 20.03
C LEU A 23 -9.50 0.64 21.40
N CYS A 24 -10.46 1.24 22.07
CA CYS A 24 -10.98 0.75 23.32
C CYS A 24 -12.51 0.55 23.24
N LEU A 25 -12.98 -0.63 23.59
CA LEU A 25 -14.37 -0.88 23.90
C LEU A 25 -14.65 -0.33 25.30
N ARG A 26 -15.56 0.63 25.41
CA ARG A 26 -15.91 1.26 26.69
C ARG A 26 -16.59 0.27 27.64
N PRO A 27 -16.65 0.56 28.95
CA PRO A 27 -17.26 -0.33 29.95
C PRO A 27 -18.72 -0.67 29.68
N ASP A 28 -19.46 0.21 28.96
CA ASP A 28 -20.84 -0.03 28.51
C ASP A 28 -20.96 -1.18 27.51
N ARG A 29 -19.82 -1.67 26.96
CA ARG A 29 -19.71 -2.73 25.94
C ARG A 29 -20.49 -2.46 24.65
N LYS A 30 -20.76 -1.19 24.34
CA LYS A 30 -21.54 -0.76 23.17
C LYS A 30 -20.82 0.26 22.33
N THR A 31 -19.99 1.08 22.96
CA THR A 31 -19.33 2.20 22.28
C THR A 31 -17.83 2.05 22.28
N TYR A 32 -17.22 2.51 21.21
CA TYR A 32 -15.77 2.52 21.02
C TYR A 32 -15.22 3.93 21.14
N CYS A 33 -13.94 4.03 21.46
CA CYS A 33 -13.14 5.24 21.38
C CYS A 33 -11.73 4.89 20.93
N ALA A 34 -11.01 5.85 20.38
CA ALA A 34 -9.69 5.62 19.79
C ALA A 34 -8.63 6.59 20.32
N GLY A 35 -7.36 6.26 20.11
CA GLY A 35 -6.24 7.13 20.45
C GLY A 35 -6.12 7.41 21.95
N LEU A 36 -5.86 8.67 22.30
CA LEU A 36 -5.69 9.10 23.71
C LEU A 36 -6.91 8.80 24.59
N GLU A 37 -8.10 8.88 24.03
CA GLU A 37 -9.32 8.53 24.75
C GLU A 37 -9.40 7.03 25.04
N ALA A 38 -8.96 6.20 24.10
CA ALA A 38 -8.89 4.75 24.29
C ALA A 38 -7.95 4.38 25.44
N GLU A 39 -6.75 4.96 25.49
CA GLU A 39 -5.81 4.76 26.59
C GLU A 39 -6.38 5.20 27.93
N TYR A 40 -7.05 6.36 27.98
CA TYR A 40 -7.68 6.87 29.19
C TYR A 40 -8.77 5.93 29.70
N PHE A 41 -9.69 5.49 28.84
CA PHE A 41 -10.76 4.58 29.25
C PHE A 41 -10.22 3.21 29.68
N ALA A 42 -9.21 2.68 29.00
CA ALA A 42 -8.59 1.42 29.38
C ALA A 42 -7.91 1.50 30.76
N ARG A 43 -7.19 2.58 31.03
CA ARG A 43 -6.43 2.75 32.28
C ARG A 43 -7.29 3.16 33.46
N GLU A 44 -8.20 4.11 33.28
CA GLU A 44 -8.89 4.79 34.38
C GLU A 44 -10.37 4.36 34.57
N LYS A 45 -10.98 3.75 33.56
CA LYS A 45 -12.43 3.51 33.55
C LYS A 45 -12.81 2.03 33.35
N GLY A 46 -11.83 1.13 33.24
CA GLY A 46 -12.09 -0.30 33.06
C GLY A 46 -12.59 -0.66 31.65
N GLY A 47 -12.21 0.11 30.66
CA GLY A 47 -12.43 -0.21 29.26
C GLY A 47 -11.51 -1.34 28.78
N PHE A 48 -11.84 -1.95 27.65
CA PHE A 48 -11.10 -3.07 27.09
C PHE A 48 -10.29 -2.61 25.86
N LEU A 49 -8.97 -2.52 26.01
CA LEU A 49 -8.08 -2.03 24.97
C LEU A 49 -7.82 -3.11 23.91
N ALA A 50 -8.04 -2.78 22.65
CA ALA A 50 -7.43 -3.42 21.49
C ALA A 50 -6.21 -2.55 21.09
N GLY A 51 -5.04 -2.89 21.63
CA GLY A 51 -3.78 -2.23 21.29
C GLY A 51 -3.15 -2.86 20.07
N ASN A 52 -2.11 -2.19 19.54
CA ASN A 52 -1.35 -2.66 18.37
C ASN A 52 -2.23 -3.07 17.17
N LEU A 53 -2.99 -2.11 16.66
CA LEU A 53 -3.89 -2.34 15.52
C LEU A 53 -3.11 -2.76 14.25
N TYR A 54 -1.84 -2.44 14.15
CA TYR A 54 -0.97 -2.92 13.07
C TYR A 54 -0.85 -4.45 13.09
N GLU A 55 -0.56 -5.04 14.26
CA GLU A 55 -0.53 -6.52 14.40
C GLU A 55 -1.92 -7.14 14.21
N ILE A 56 -2.96 -6.50 14.75
CA ILE A 56 -4.34 -6.95 14.56
C ILE A 56 -4.69 -6.98 13.06
N SER A 57 -4.27 -5.98 12.29
CA SER A 57 -4.54 -5.94 10.86
C SER A 57 -3.98 -7.14 10.09
N ALA A 58 -2.89 -7.73 10.58
CA ALA A 58 -2.23 -8.89 9.98
C ALA A 58 -2.78 -10.25 10.46
N GLN A 59 -3.81 -10.28 11.31
CA GLN A 59 -4.35 -11.52 11.84
C GLN A 59 -5.45 -12.10 10.96
N ASN A 60 -5.34 -13.42 10.71
CA ASN A 60 -6.42 -14.22 10.13
C ASN A 60 -7.29 -14.76 11.28
N GLY A 61 -8.50 -14.20 11.42
CA GLY A 61 -9.49 -14.67 12.37
C GLY A 61 -9.70 -13.75 13.57
N PRO A 62 -10.50 -14.21 14.54
CA PRO A 62 -11.02 -13.33 15.58
C PRO A 62 -9.99 -12.98 16.66
N VAL A 63 -10.05 -11.74 17.09
CA VAL A 63 -9.31 -11.14 18.20
C VAL A 63 -10.23 -10.99 19.40
N ALA A 64 -9.77 -11.28 20.59
CA ALA A 64 -10.56 -11.09 21.81
C ALA A 64 -10.48 -9.64 22.32
N VAL A 65 -11.62 -8.97 22.41
CA VAL A 65 -11.74 -7.65 23.01
C VAL A 65 -12.88 -7.65 24.03
N GLY A 66 -12.57 -7.37 25.28
CA GLY A 66 -13.58 -7.35 26.35
C GLY A 66 -14.28 -8.69 26.60
N GLY A 67 -13.65 -9.82 26.26
CA GLY A 67 -14.22 -11.18 26.36
C GLY A 67 -15.09 -11.58 25.16
N GLU A 68 -15.30 -10.71 24.20
CA GLU A 68 -15.94 -11.01 22.92
C GLU A 68 -14.90 -11.29 21.85
N LYS A 69 -15.23 -12.19 20.92
CA LYS A 69 -14.42 -12.44 19.73
C LYS A 69 -14.92 -11.57 18.59
N LYS A 70 -14.04 -10.74 18.03
CA LYS A 70 -14.30 -9.86 16.90
C LYS A 70 -13.33 -10.18 15.78
N GLU A 71 -13.77 -10.18 14.55
CA GLU A 71 -12.87 -10.29 13.41
C GLU A 71 -11.93 -9.08 13.33
N ALA A 72 -10.71 -9.27 12.85
CA ALA A 72 -9.72 -8.19 12.77
C ALA A 72 -10.26 -6.98 11.98
N TRP A 73 -10.94 -7.22 10.86
CA TRP A 73 -11.56 -6.16 10.04
C TRP A 73 -12.66 -5.38 10.77
N GLU A 74 -13.43 -6.00 11.70
CA GLU A 74 -14.44 -5.29 12.50
C GLU A 74 -13.77 -4.27 13.43
N ILE A 75 -12.66 -4.67 14.08
CA ILE A 75 -11.89 -3.78 14.96
C ILE A 75 -11.33 -2.60 14.18
N LEU A 76 -10.79 -2.87 12.98
CA LEU A 76 -10.27 -1.84 12.09
C LEU A 76 -11.38 -0.90 11.60
N ALA A 77 -12.58 -1.41 11.29
CA ALA A 77 -13.71 -0.60 10.88
C ALA A 77 -14.11 0.37 12.00
N HIS A 78 -14.20 -0.09 13.25
CA HIS A 78 -14.47 0.79 14.40
C HIS A 78 -13.38 1.85 14.57
N TYR A 79 -12.10 1.48 14.43
CA TYR A 79 -11.01 2.44 14.52
C TYR A 79 -11.08 3.49 13.42
N LEU A 80 -11.25 3.08 12.17
CA LEU A 80 -11.36 4.00 11.03
C LEU A 80 -12.57 4.92 11.16
N HIS A 81 -13.71 4.41 11.67
CA HIS A 81 -14.88 5.22 11.95
C HIS A 81 -14.57 6.33 12.96
N GLU A 82 -13.91 6.00 14.07
CA GLU A 82 -13.51 7.00 15.08
C GLU A 82 -12.52 8.03 14.50
N MET A 83 -11.59 7.60 13.61
CA MET A 83 -10.67 8.52 12.94
C MET A 83 -11.41 9.47 11.98
N LEU A 84 -12.36 8.96 11.22
CA LEU A 84 -13.13 9.75 10.27
C LEU A 84 -13.98 10.81 10.95
N LYS A 85 -14.47 10.57 12.17
CA LYS A 85 -15.18 11.57 12.98
C LYS A 85 -14.37 12.82 13.27
N LEU A 86 -13.03 12.72 13.34
CA LEU A 86 -12.15 13.87 13.56
C LEU A 86 -12.22 14.90 12.44
N THR A 87 -12.69 14.53 11.26
CA THR A 87 -12.89 15.47 10.16
C THR A 87 -14.00 16.49 10.42
N GLY A 88 -14.92 16.19 11.33
CA GLY A 88 -16.12 16.97 11.58
C GLY A 88 -17.14 16.98 10.42
N ILE A 89 -16.92 16.17 9.40
CA ILE A 89 -17.83 16.06 8.24
C ILE A 89 -18.96 15.08 8.59
N ALA A 90 -20.21 15.52 8.45
CA ALA A 90 -21.34 14.62 8.62
C ALA A 90 -21.38 13.56 7.51
N GLU A 91 -21.71 12.31 7.88
CA GLU A 91 -21.73 11.15 6.96
C GLU A 91 -20.46 11.12 6.08
N VAL A 92 -19.30 11.25 6.73
CA VAL A 92 -18.01 11.40 6.07
C VAL A 92 -17.76 10.27 5.06
N GLU A 93 -18.16 9.06 5.39
CA GLU A 93 -17.99 7.86 4.56
C GLU A 93 -18.67 7.99 3.19
N LYS A 94 -19.79 8.72 3.13
CA LYS A 94 -20.50 9.00 1.88
C LYS A 94 -19.91 10.19 1.13
N ASN A 95 -19.37 11.17 1.86
CA ASN A 95 -18.98 12.47 1.32
C ASN A 95 -17.50 12.57 0.93
N ILE A 96 -16.62 11.66 1.37
CA ILE A 96 -15.22 11.62 0.94
C ILE A 96 -15.10 11.10 -0.50
N ARG A 97 -14.12 11.63 -1.22
CA ARG A 97 -13.79 11.16 -2.57
C ARG A 97 -12.95 9.89 -2.53
N SER A 98 -12.02 9.81 -1.60
CA SER A 98 -11.22 8.62 -1.33
C SER A 98 -10.76 8.60 0.12
N LEU A 99 -10.47 7.41 0.62
CA LEU A 99 -9.77 7.17 1.89
C LEU A 99 -8.42 6.54 1.56
N SER A 100 -7.33 7.21 1.93
CA SER A 100 -5.98 6.69 1.77
C SER A 100 -5.42 6.26 3.12
N ILE A 101 -4.90 5.03 3.19
CA ILE A 101 -4.33 4.45 4.41
C ILE A 101 -2.88 4.09 4.11
N ALA A 102 -1.93 4.71 4.83
CA ALA A 102 -0.52 4.38 4.75
C ALA A 102 -0.10 3.53 5.94
N MET A 103 0.67 2.47 5.67
CA MET A 103 1.23 1.57 6.67
C MET A 103 2.73 1.38 6.43
N ASP A 104 3.44 0.84 7.41
CA ASP A 104 4.86 0.53 7.25
C ASP A 104 5.10 -0.48 6.11
N SER A 105 4.32 -1.55 6.12
CA SER A 105 4.28 -2.54 5.04
C SER A 105 2.86 -3.09 4.88
N LEU A 106 2.59 -3.75 3.77
CA LEU A 106 1.31 -4.37 3.46
C LEU A 106 1.52 -5.84 3.05
N ASN A 107 0.78 -6.74 3.68
CA ASN A 107 0.66 -8.13 3.26
C ASN A 107 -0.79 -8.46 2.85
N ALA A 108 -1.02 -9.62 2.27
CA ALA A 108 -2.34 -10.01 1.75
C ALA A 108 -3.44 -9.98 2.81
N VAL A 109 -3.13 -10.38 4.05
CA VAL A 109 -4.10 -10.38 5.16
C VAL A 109 -4.45 -8.98 5.58
N GLN A 110 -3.45 -8.10 5.68
CA GLN A 110 -3.66 -6.68 6.01
C GLN A 110 -4.52 -5.99 4.95
N VAL A 111 -4.22 -6.23 3.68
CA VAL A 111 -5.00 -5.69 2.56
C VAL A 111 -6.45 -6.15 2.64
N GLU A 112 -6.70 -7.45 2.81
CA GLU A 112 -8.04 -8.00 2.91
C GLU A 112 -8.83 -7.42 4.09
N ASN A 113 -8.22 -7.37 5.28
CA ASN A 113 -8.84 -6.82 6.47
C ASN A 113 -9.17 -5.32 6.33
N LEU A 114 -8.25 -4.53 5.76
CA LEU A 114 -8.48 -3.09 5.55
C LEU A 114 -9.56 -2.84 4.49
N GLN A 115 -9.56 -3.58 3.38
CA GLN A 115 -10.59 -3.46 2.36
C GLN A 115 -11.97 -3.87 2.90
N ARG A 116 -12.05 -4.93 3.71
CA ARG A 116 -13.32 -5.33 4.38
C ARG A 116 -13.78 -4.27 5.35
N ALA A 117 -12.87 -3.70 6.18
CA ALA A 117 -13.19 -2.62 7.10
C ALA A 117 -13.75 -1.39 6.37
N CYS A 118 -13.14 -0.99 5.26
CA CYS A 118 -13.64 0.12 4.45
C CYS A 118 -15.01 -0.18 3.83
N ARG A 119 -15.22 -1.39 3.30
CA ARG A 119 -16.54 -1.80 2.75
C ARG A 119 -17.64 -1.79 3.83
N GLU A 120 -17.34 -2.22 5.05
CA GLU A 120 -18.27 -2.16 6.19
C GLU A 120 -18.69 -0.72 6.50
N LEU A 121 -17.77 0.23 6.33
CA LEU A 121 -18.07 1.67 6.45
C LEU A 121 -18.79 2.27 5.24
N GLY A 122 -19.09 1.47 4.20
CA GLY A 122 -19.70 1.97 2.96
C GLY A 122 -18.72 2.69 2.03
N ILE A 123 -17.41 2.49 2.23
CA ILE A 123 -16.36 3.02 1.34
C ILE A 123 -15.94 1.88 0.41
N PRO A 124 -16.32 1.92 -0.87
CA PRO A 124 -15.99 0.85 -1.81
C PRO A 124 -14.51 0.84 -2.18
N GLU A 125 -14.06 -0.27 -2.76
CA GLU A 125 -12.65 -0.51 -3.06
C GLU A 125 -12.07 0.57 -4.01
N GLU A 126 -12.85 1.06 -4.96
CA GLU A 126 -12.43 2.09 -5.91
C GLU A 126 -12.13 3.45 -5.25
N ARG A 127 -12.63 3.65 -4.03
CA ARG A 127 -12.35 4.82 -3.20
C ARG A 127 -11.37 4.56 -2.07
N THR A 128 -10.91 3.31 -1.91
CA THR A 128 -9.93 2.90 -0.89
C THR A 128 -8.55 2.82 -1.53
N ILE A 129 -7.59 3.59 -1.02
CA ILE A 129 -6.21 3.61 -1.49
C ILE A 129 -5.32 3.12 -0.36
N LEU A 130 -4.71 1.97 -0.55
CA LEU A 130 -3.73 1.42 0.37
C LEU A 130 -2.34 1.69 -0.19
N LEU A 131 -1.39 2.07 0.65
CA LEU A 131 0.00 2.29 0.26
C LEU A 131 0.93 2.05 1.46
N ASP A 132 2.17 1.66 1.15
CA ASP A 132 3.22 1.63 2.16
C ASP A 132 3.82 3.01 2.41
N TYR A 133 4.68 3.12 3.42
CA TYR A 133 5.34 4.39 3.75
C TYR A 133 6.27 4.88 2.66
N GLU A 134 6.87 3.98 1.87
CA GLU A 134 7.76 4.34 0.78
C GLU A 134 6.98 4.96 -0.38
N GLU A 135 5.87 4.37 -0.76
CA GLU A 135 4.97 4.94 -1.78
C GLU A 135 4.34 6.25 -1.30
N SER A 136 3.99 6.31 -0.01
CA SER A 136 3.51 7.55 0.60
C SER A 136 4.56 8.66 0.57
N PHE A 137 5.83 8.33 0.84
CA PHE A 137 6.94 9.26 0.69
C PHE A 137 7.08 9.77 -0.76
N TYR A 138 6.99 8.88 -1.74
CA TYR A 138 7.01 9.26 -3.15
C TYR A 138 5.94 10.31 -3.47
N TYR A 139 4.67 10.06 -3.12
CA TYR A 139 3.60 11.03 -3.36
C TYR A 139 3.81 12.33 -2.59
N TYR A 140 4.26 12.27 -1.35
CA TYR A 140 4.58 13.46 -0.56
C TYR A 140 5.59 14.36 -1.27
N VAL A 141 6.66 13.78 -1.80
CA VAL A 141 7.72 14.53 -2.48
C VAL A 141 7.27 15.03 -3.84
N MET A 142 6.74 14.14 -4.69
CA MET A 142 6.46 14.45 -6.09
C MET A 142 5.30 15.43 -6.29
N THR A 143 4.40 15.57 -5.33
CA THR A 143 3.30 16.56 -5.37
C THR A 143 3.72 17.95 -4.91
N GLN A 144 4.94 18.12 -4.41
CA GLN A 144 5.50 19.42 -4.06
C GLN A 144 6.00 20.18 -5.32
N LYS A 145 6.55 21.39 -5.09
CA LYS A 145 7.14 22.19 -6.16
C LYS A 145 8.33 21.47 -6.79
N VAL A 146 8.44 21.47 -8.10
CA VAL A 146 9.46 20.76 -8.90
C VAL A 146 10.89 21.05 -8.40
N GLU A 147 11.16 22.28 -7.92
CA GLU A 147 12.47 22.65 -7.41
C GLU A 147 12.89 21.88 -6.15
N THR A 148 11.97 21.15 -5.50
CA THR A 148 12.25 20.32 -4.34
C THR A 148 12.63 18.89 -4.68
N TRP A 149 12.40 18.45 -5.94
CA TRP A 149 12.63 17.08 -6.36
C TRP A 149 13.21 16.90 -7.78
N ASN A 150 13.53 17.99 -8.50
CA ASN A 150 14.10 17.91 -9.84
C ASN A 150 15.49 17.25 -9.93
N ARG A 151 16.09 16.93 -8.77
CA ARG A 151 17.29 16.10 -8.58
C ARG A 151 16.99 15.07 -7.52
N SER A 152 18.00 14.32 -7.08
CA SER A 152 17.84 13.37 -5.98
C SER A 152 17.22 14.01 -4.73
N VAL A 153 16.42 13.24 -4.00
CA VAL A 153 15.89 13.62 -2.70
C VAL A 153 16.42 12.64 -1.66
N GLY A 154 17.01 13.18 -0.58
CA GLY A 154 17.47 12.37 0.54
C GLY A 154 16.37 12.26 1.60
N TRP A 155 16.27 11.09 2.21
CA TRP A 155 15.34 10.85 3.31
C TRP A 155 16.07 10.20 4.48
N TYR A 156 16.13 10.92 5.62
CA TYR A 156 16.59 10.42 6.91
C TYR A 156 15.38 10.11 7.79
N SER A 157 15.24 8.85 8.20
CA SER A 157 14.21 8.41 9.14
C SER A 157 14.87 8.01 10.47
N PHE A 158 14.34 8.55 11.56
CA PHE A 158 14.82 8.31 12.92
C PHE A 158 13.88 7.39 13.68
N GLU A 159 14.45 6.36 14.29
CA GLU A 159 13.79 5.51 15.24
C GLU A 159 14.64 5.53 16.52
N GLN A 160 14.40 6.53 17.36
CA GLN A 160 15.22 6.86 18.51
C GLN A 160 16.69 7.16 18.12
N GLN A 161 17.60 6.24 18.39
CA GLN A 161 19.04 6.32 18.07
C GLN A 161 19.37 5.74 16.70
N LYS A 162 18.51 4.86 16.16
CA LYS A 162 18.71 4.27 14.85
C LYS A 162 18.30 5.28 13.77
N VAL A 163 19.19 5.47 12.80
CA VAL A 163 18.95 6.37 11.66
C VAL A 163 19.11 5.58 10.38
N SER A 164 18.16 5.70 9.50
CA SER A 164 18.22 5.18 8.14
C SER A 164 18.27 6.32 7.14
N PHE A 165 19.01 6.12 6.07
CA PHE A 165 19.05 7.01 4.92
C PHE A 165 18.66 6.26 3.66
N ARG A 166 17.80 6.89 2.85
CA ARG A 166 17.45 6.44 1.51
C ARG A 166 17.56 7.58 0.52
N ARG A 167 17.91 7.26 -0.72
CA ARG A 167 17.92 8.22 -1.82
C ARG A 167 16.79 7.92 -2.80
N MET A 168 15.94 8.89 -3.05
CA MET A 168 15.00 8.85 -4.15
C MET A 168 15.66 9.48 -5.38
N SER A 169 15.69 8.74 -6.48
CA SER A 169 16.29 9.12 -7.75
C SER A 169 15.34 8.87 -8.91
N MET A 170 15.57 9.52 -10.05
CA MET A 170 14.74 9.42 -11.24
C MET A 170 15.54 9.02 -12.45
N ASN A 171 15.02 8.03 -13.21
CA ASN A 171 15.56 7.67 -14.52
C ASN A 171 14.75 8.39 -15.61
N SER A 172 15.26 9.51 -16.07
CA SER A 172 14.62 10.32 -17.14
C SER A 172 14.85 9.76 -18.55
N GLY A 173 15.61 8.68 -18.70
CA GLY A 173 15.82 7.99 -19.98
C GLY A 173 14.64 7.13 -20.41
N THR A 174 13.65 6.92 -19.54
CA THR A 174 12.44 6.10 -19.81
C THR A 174 11.17 6.94 -19.92
N ARG A 175 10.13 6.36 -20.48
CA ARG A 175 8.77 6.91 -20.53
C ARG A 175 7.76 5.80 -20.16
N PRO A 176 7.08 5.92 -19.02
CA PRO A 176 7.18 6.98 -18.00
C PRO A 176 8.57 7.07 -17.37
N VAL A 177 8.87 8.20 -16.72
CA VAL A 177 10.08 8.39 -15.91
C VAL A 177 9.99 7.47 -14.69
N LEU A 178 10.96 6.59 -14.51
CA LEU A 178 10.99 5.66 -13.38
C LEU A 178 11.60 6.36 -12.15
N VAL A 179 10.92 6.29 -11.04
CA VAL A 179 11.34 6.84 -9.75
C VAL A 179 11.67 5.68 -8.81
N HIS A 180 12.88 5.67 -8.31
CA HIS A 180 13.41 4.63 -7.43
C HIS A 180 13.72 5.19 -6.05
N LEU A 181 13.41 4.44 -5.01
CA LEU A 181 13.90 4.65 -3.66
C LEU A 181 14.93 3.55 -3.38
N GLU A 182 16.17 3.96 -3.09
CA GLU A 182 17.27 3.02 -2.86
C GLU A 182 17.12 2.30 -1.52
N GLU A 183 17.78 1.14 -1.40
CA GLU A 183 17.84 0.38 -0.15
C GLU A 183 18.38 1.24 1.00
N PRO A 184 17.89 1.05 2.24
CA PRO A 184 18.29 1.87 3.37
C PRO A 184 19.73 1.60 3.80
N VAL A 185 20.49 2.66 3.94
CA VAL A 185 21.76 2.64 4.68
C VAL A 185 21.47 3.04 6.11
N THR A 186 21.83 2.21 7.07
CA THR A 186 21.48 2.41 8.49
C THR A 186 22.70 2.60 9.38
N THR A 187 22.53 3.35 10.45
CA THR A 187 23.50 3.50 11.55
C THR A 187 22.77 3.65 12.87
N THR A 188 23.48 3.41 13.96
CA THR A 188 22.99 3.70 15.32
C THR A 188 23.86 4.79 15.91
N LEU A 189 23.24 5.89 16.35
CA LEU A 189 23.92 7.02 16.99
C LEU A 189 24.05 6.78 18.48
N SER A 190 25.06 7.43 19.09
CA SER A 190 25.30 7.40 20.53
C SER A 190 24.08 7.91 21.31
N ALA A 191 23.84 7.29 22.47
CA ALA A 191 22.90 7.82 23.45
C ALA A 191 23.36 9.16 24.04
N LYS A 192 24.68 9.42 24.05
CA LYS A 192 25.26 10.65 24.54
C LYS A 192 25.06 11.76 23.52
N VAL A 193 24.39 12.82 23.94
CA VAL A 193 24.02 13.95 23.07
C VAL A 193 25.27 14.63 22.48
N GLU A 194 26.36 14.72 23.23
CA GLU A 194 27.61 15.37 22.83
C GLU A 194 28.33 14.67 21.66
N GLU A 195 28.15 13.34 21.56
CA GLU A 195 28.78 12.52 20.52
C GLU A 195 27.85 12.41 19.26
N ARG A 196 26.55 12.46 19.50
CA ARG A 196 25.48 12.19 18.48
C ARG A 196 25.59 13.09 17.26
N ASP A 197 25.81 14.40 17.41
CA ASP A 197 25.93 15.33 16.28
C ASP A 197 27.17 15.04 15.41
N ALA A 198 28.29 14.63 16.01
CA ALA A 198 29.51 14.31 15.27
C ALA A 198 29.33 12.99 14.47
N GLU A 199 28.67 12.00 15.06
CA GLU A 199 28.36 10.73 14.41
C GLU A 199 27.36 10.92 13.27
N PHE A 200 26.27 11.67 13.50
CA PHE A 200 25.30 12.00 12.47
C PHE A 200 25.92 12.83 11.34
N TYR A 201 26.77 13.81 11.67
CA TYR A 201 27.52 14.56 10.67
C TYR A 201 28.38 13.66 9.76
N THR A 202 29.05 12.66 10.35
CA THR A 202 29.85 11.69 9.61
C THR A 202 28.97 10.81 8.73
N PHE A 203 27.84 10.35 9.26
CA PHE A 203 26.87 9.57 8.51
C PHE A 203 26.31 10.33 7.30
N ILE A 204 25.97 11.62 7.47
CA ILE A 204 25.52 12.49 6.39
C ILE A 204 26.58 12.60 5.29
N LYS A 205 27.86 12.81 5.65
CA LYS A 205 28.93 12.87 4.66
C LYS A 205 29.06 11.61 3.82
N ASN A 206 28.94 10.45 4.48
CA ASN A 206 29.09 9.15 3.82
C ASN A 206 27.90 8.86 2.89
N THR A 207 26.68 9.21 3.32
CA THR A 207 25.44 8.90 2.59
C THR A 207 25.14 9.87 1.47
N LEU A 208 25.38 11.16 1.66
CA LEU A 208 25.16 12.16 0.60
C LEU A 208 26.25 12.13 -0.49
N GLY A 209 27.48 11.80 -0.12
CA GLY A 209 28.60 11.71 -1.07
C GLY A 209 28.79 12.97 -1.91
N LYS A 210 28.95 12.78 -3.23
CA LYS A 210 29.11 13.87 -4.22
C LYS A 210 27.82 14.18 -4.98
N GLU A 211 26.73 13.49 -4.68
CA GLU A 211 25.46 13.64 -5.37
C GLU A 211 24.81 15.02 -5.11
N LEU A 212 24.03 15.45 -6.10
CA LEU A 212 23.28 16.71 -6.01
C LEU A 212 21.84 16.43 -5.58
N TYR A 213 21.50 16.95 -4.42
CA TYR A 213 20.14 16.81 -3.87
C TYR A 213 19.38 18.13 -3.99
N SER A 214 18.11 18.05 -4.42
CA SER A 214 17.17 19.17 -4.38
C SER A 214 16.69 19.43 -2.97
N SER A 215 16.37 18.38 -2.24
CA SER A 215 15.90 18.48 -0.85
C SER A 215 16.32 17.27 -0.02
N ILE A 216 16.25 17.47 1.28
CA ILE A 216 16.41 16.43 2.31
C ILE A 216 15.15 16.45 3.17
N GLN A 217 14.57 15.28 3.37
CA GLN A 217 13.43 15.05 4.26
C GLN A 217 13.94 14.36 5.52
N ILE A 218 13.47 14.78 6.68
CA ILE A 218 13.81 14.18 7.98
C ILE A 218 12.49 13.92 8.71
N ASN A 219 12.31 12.72 9.23
CA ASN A 219 11.18 12.37 10.07
C ASN A 219 11.57 11.35 11.15
N GLY A 220 10.62 11.06 12.03
CA GLY A 220 10.75 10.07 13.08
C GLY A 220 11.20 10.66 14.42
N GLU A 221 11.18 9.80 15.45
CA GLU A 221 11.52 10.17 16.80
C GLU A 221 13.04 10.09 17.05
N GLY A 222 13.59 11.08 17.74
CA GLY A 222 15.01 11.12 18.11
C GLY A 222 15.81 12.19 17.39
N PHE A 223 15.29 12.78 16.32
CA PHE A 223 15.90 13.97 15.72
C PHE A 223 15.45 15.23 16.45
N ASP A 224 16.42 16.11 16.76
CA ASP A 224 16.17 17.44 17.27
C ASP A 224 17.25 18.39 16.75
N GLN A 225 16.84 19.57 16.31
CA GLN A 225 17.75 20.61 15.82
C GLN A 225 18.68 21.15 16.91
N GLU A 226 18.29 21.06 18.18
CA GLU A 226 19.10 21.52 19.31
C GLU A 226 20.41 20.73 19.44
N TRP A 227 20.37 19.39 19.32
CA TRP A 227 21.60 18.59 19.36
C TRP A 227 22.29 18.48 17.99
N ALA A 228 21.57 18.61 16.87
CA ALA A 228 22.07 18.35 15.52
C ALA A 228 22.65 19.58 14.81
N GLN A 229 23.16 20.57 15.50
CA GLN A 229 23.51 21.87 14.94
C GLN A 229 24.55 21.83 13.82
N LYS A 230 25.62 21.02 13.95
CA LYS A 230 26.63 20.85 12.89
C LYS A 230 26.07 20.09 11.70
N SER A 231 25.30 19.04 11.98
CA SER A 231 24.62 18.22 10.99
C SER A 231 23.62 19.04 10.17
N VAL A 232 22.80 19.87 10.79
CA VAL A 232 21.86 20.76 10.11
C VAL A 232 22.57 21.74 9.17
N LYS A 233 23.69 22.32 9.59
CA LYS A 233 24.51 23.19 8.73
C LYS A 233 25.02 22.44 7.50
N LEU A 234 25.47 21.20 7.66
CA LEU A 234 25.91 20.34 6.56
C LEU A 234 24.75 19.99 5.62
N LEU A 235 23.59 19.63 6.16
CA LEU A 235 22.39 19.33 5.38
C LEU A 235 21.94 20.51 4.54
N CYS A 236 21.98 21.73 5.08
CA CYS A 236 21.64 22.97 4.38
C CYS A 236 22.75 23.48 3.42
N TYR A 237 23.91 22.84 3.39
CA TYR A 237 25.00 23.24 2.50
C TYR A 237 24.58 23.18 1.02
N GLN A 238 25.11 24.09 0.18
CA GLN A 238 24.76 24.24 -1.24
C GLN A 238 23.29 24.60 -1.49
N ARG A 239 22.64 25.28 -0.55
CA ARG A 239 21.23 25.73 -0.64
C ARG A 239 20.22 24.59 -0.78
N ARG A 240 20.56 23.41 -0.29
CA ARG A 240 19.59 22.30 -0.21
C ARG A 240 18.44 22.71 0.72
N LYS A 241 17.23 22.36 0.33
CA LYS A 241 16.05 22.56 1.17
C LYS A 241 15.96 21.38 2.14
N VAL A 242 15.89 21.65 3.43
CA VAL A 242 15.75 20.63 4.47
C VAL A 242 14.39 20.79 5.14
N PHE A 243 13.65 19.73 5.17
CA PHE A 243 12.32 19.66 5.77
C PHE A 243 12.31 18.65 6.91
N TYR A 244 11.66 19.00 8.00
CA TYR A 244 11.46 18.11 9.14
C TYR A 244 9.98 18.05 9.48
N GLY A 245 9.47 16.84 9.73
CA GLY A 245 8.09 16.64 10.16
C GLY A 245 7.68 15.17 10.20
N ASN A 246 6.87 14.82 11.19
CA ASN A 246 6.45 13.44 11.43
C ASN A 246 5.17 13.05 10.66
N ASN A 247 4.39 14.01 10.17
CA ASN A 247 3.14 13.76 9.44
C ASN A 247 3.35 13.50 7.93
N LEU A 248 4.57 13.22 7.53
CA LEU A 248 4.99 13.00 6.13
C LEU A 248 4.14 11.91 5.44
N PHE A 249 3.98 10.76 6.09
CA PHE A 249 3.25 9.64 5.50
C PHE A 249 1.74 9.92 5.38
N ALA A 250 1.12 10.52 6.38
CA ALA A 250 -0.30 10.89 6.31
C ALA A 250 -0.55 11.93 5.21
N ARG A 251 0.36 12.91 5.05
CA ARG A 251 0.29 13.90 3.97
C ARG A 251 0.52 13.27 2.60
N GLY A 252 1.48 12.35 2.50
CA GLY A 252 1.75 11.60 1.29
C GLY A 252 0.57 10.74 0.86
N ALA A 253 -0.06 10.04 1.79
CA ALA A 253 -1.27 9.26 1.53
C ALA A 253 -2.43 10.15 1.03
N CYS A 254 -2.63 11.31 1.65
CA CYS A 254 -3.62 12.27 1.18
C CYS A 254 -3.28 12.80 -0.22
N SER A 255 -1.99 13.08 -0.49
CA SER A 255 -1.50 13.47 -1.82
C SER A 255 -1.74 12.39 -2.86
N ALA A 256 -1.53 11.11 -2.51
CA ALA A 256 -1.84 9.97 -3.38
C ALA A 256 -3.32 9.93 -3.76
N GLY A 257 -4.21 10.12 -2.78
CA GLY A 257 -5.64 10.22 -3.03
C GLY A 257 -6.00 11.37 -3.98
N ALA A 258 -5.45 12.56 -3.72
CA ALA A 258 -5.67 13.72 -4.57
C ALA A 258 -5.12 13.52 -5.98
N GLU A 259 -3.95 12.89 -6.12
CA GLU A 259 -3.32 12.63 -7.42
C GLU A 259 -4.10 11.61 -8.24
N ARG A 260 -4.50 10.49 -7.62
CA ARG A 260 -5.22 9.41 -8.30
C ARG A 260 -6.67 9.78 -8.69
N VAL A 261 -7.33 10.64 -7.90
CA VAL A 261 -8.77 10.95 -8.09
C VAL A 261 -9.02 12.30 -8.73
N ILE A 262 -8.09 13.26 -8.59
CA ILE A 262 -8.36 14.67 -8.98
C ILE A 262 -7.32 15.23 -9.96
N ASN A 263 -6.03 15.14 -9.60
CA ASN A 263 -4.99 15.94 -10.26
C ASN A 263 -4.42 15.28 -11.53
N HIS A 264 -4.02 14.01 -11.45
CA HIS A 264 -3.38 13.23 -12.52
C HIS A 264 -2.12 13.89 -13.11
N ASP A 265 -1.39 14.67 -12.29
CA ASP A 265 -0.20 15.42 -12.72
C ASP A 265 1.05 14.50 -12.83
N LEU A 266 1.05 13.35 -12.13
CA LEU A 266 2.18 12.41 -12.09
C LEU A 266 2.07 11.25 -13.10
N LYS A 267 1.18 11.34 -14.09
CA LYS A 267 0.97 10.28 -15.10
C LYS A 267 2.24 9.90 -15.89
N ASP A 268 3.18 10.85 -16.03
CA ASP A 268 4.43 10.67 -16.74
C ASP A 268 5.55 10.10 -15.84
N TYR A 269 5.25 9.83 -14.56
CA TYR A 269 6.16 9.27 -13.57
C TYR A 269 5.62 7.94 -13.05
N ARG A 270 6.50 6.99 -12.78
CA ARG A 270 6.17 5.69 -12.20
C ARG A 270 7.09 5.38 -11.03
N TYR A 271 6.51 5.26 -9.84
CA TYR A 271 7.25 4.77 -8.69
C TYR A 271 7.48 3.27 -8.79
N MET A 272 8.73 2.84 -8.64
CA MET A 272 9.14 1.43 -8.70
C MET A 272 9.16 0.87 -7.28
N SER A 273 7.96 0.58 -6.74
CA SER A 273 7.82 0.00 -5.41
C SER A 273 8.07 -1.51 -5.41
N SER A 274 8.37 -2.07 -4.23
CA SER A 274 8.40 -3.51 -4.00
C SER A 274 7.02 -4.18 -4.10
N SER A 275 5.95 -3.40 -4.14
CA SER A 275 4.58 -3.88 -4.33
C SER A 275 4.14 -3.95 -5.79
N LEU A 276 4.96 -3.45 -6.72
CA LEU A 276 4.57 -3.29 -8.12
C LEU A 276 4.59 -4.63 -8.87
N VAL A 277 3.47 -5.00 -9.50
CA VAL A 277 3.41 -6.14 -10.42
C VAL A 277 4.19 -5.81 -11.68
N LEU A 278 5.13 -6.66 -12.05
CA LEU A 278 6.02 -6.47 -13.21
C LEU A 278 5.59 -7.28 -14.44
N SER A 279 4.50 -8.04 -14.36
CA SER A 279 4.08 -8.93 -15.45
C SER A 279 2.69 -8.56 -15.96
N ASP A 280 2.60 -8.35 -17.28
CA ASP A 280 1.31 -8.36 -17.97
C ASP A 280 0.85 -9.81 -18.10
N VAL A 281 -0.40 -10.10 -17.76
CA VAL A 281 -0.99 -11.43 -17.87
C VAL A 281 -2.23 -11.36 -18.76
N GLY A 282 -2.32 -12.22 -19.74
CA GLY A 282 -3.47 -12.31 -20.63
C GLY A 282 -3.66 -13.73 -21.18
N MET A 283 -4.60 -13.89 -22.08
CA MET A 283 -4.93 -15.16 -22.75
C MET A 283 -5.14 -14.93 -24.24
N GLU A 284 -4.86 -15.96 -25.05
CA GLU A 284 -5.35 -16.02 -26.43
C GLU A 284 -6.76 -16.59 -26.43
N LEU A 285 -7.73 -15.77 -26.75
CA LEU A 285 -9.14 -16.14 -26.81
C LEU A 285 -9.67 -15.97 -28.22
N ARG A 286 -10.79 -16.61 -28.53
CA ARG A 286 -11.58 -16.30 -29.74
C ARG A 286 -12.64 -15.27 -29.38
N VAL A 287 -12.44 -14.04 -29.84
CA VAL A 287 -13.42 -12.96 -29.69
C VAL A 287 -14.16 -12.80 -31.02
N MET A 288 -15.48 -12.97 -31.02
CA MET A 288 -16.31 -12.94 -32.25
C MET A 288 -15.80 -13.88 -33.36
N GLY A 289 -15.23 -15.04 -32.95
CA GLY A 289 -14.73 -16.07 -33.88
C GLY A 289 -13.30 -15.88 -34.39
N ALA A 290 -12.66 -14.74 -34.13
CA ALA A 290 -11.25 -14.46 -34.47
C ALA A 290 -10.35 -14.64 -33.27
N PRO A 291 -9.11 -15.18 -33.44
CA PRO A 291 -8.12 -15.22 -32.38
C PRO A 291 -7.68 -13.80 -32.00
N ALA A 292 -7.69 -13.50 -30.71
CA ALA A 292 -7.27 -12.23 -30.16
C ALA A 292 -6.57 -12.41 -28.81
N TYR A 293 -5.55 -11.59 -28.54
CA TYR A 293 -4.99 -11.48 -27.20
C TYR A 293 -5.97 -10.69 -26.33
N TYR A 294 -6.31 -11.26 -25.18
CA TYR A 294 -7.19 -10.64 -24.18
C TYR A 294 -6.37 -10.34 -22.92
N PRO A 295 -6.12 -9.07 -22.59
CA PRO A 295 -5.39 -8.70 -21.38
C PRO A 295 -6.28 -8.92 -20.16
N LEU A 296 -5.72 -9.52 -19.13
CA LEU A 296 -6.37 -9.74 -17.83
C LEU A 296 -5.80 -8.82 -16.77
N ILE A 297 -4.47 -8.76 -16.65
CA ILE A 297 -3.76 -7.91 -15.70
C ILE A 297 -2.69 -7.15 -16.45
N GLU A 298 -2.59 -5.86 -16.17
CA GLU A 298 -1.54 -4.95 -16.66
C GLU A 298 -0.50 -4.72 -15.58
N SER A 299 0.78 -4.81 -15.96
CA SER A 299 1.92 -4.47 -15.11
C SER A 299 1.91 -3.00 -14.68
N GLY A 300 2.64 -2.69 -13.63
CA GLY A 300 2.80 -1.32 -13.14
C GLY A 300 1.70 -0.83 -12.22
N ARG A 301 0.91 -1.75 -11.65
CA ARG A 301 0.01 -1.52 -10.52
C ARG A 301 0.51 -2.29 -9.30
N ASN A 302 0.10 -1.87 -8.11
CA ASN A 302 0.41 -2.63 -6.91
C ASN A 302 -0.31 -3.98 -6.93
N TRP A 303 0.31 -5.02 -6.38
CA TRP A 303 -0.23 -6.38 -6.41
C TRP A 303 -1.63 -6.48 -5.79
N TYR A 304 -1.92 -5.69 -4.77
CA TYR A 304 -3.23 -5.67 -4.10
C TYR A 304 -4.32 -4.90 -4.88
N GLU A 305 -3.95 -4.22 -5.95
CA GLU A 305 -4.86 -3.58 -6.91
C GLU A 305 -4.96 -4.38 -8.21
N SER A 306 -4.20 -5.50 -8.31
CA SER A 306 -4.06 -6.31 -9.52
C SER A 306 -4.89 -7.59 -9.40
N ASN A 307 -6.14 -7.49 -9.80
CA ASN A 307 -7.08 -8.61 -9.86
C ASN A 307 -7.84 -8.57 -11.19
N ALA A 308 -8.31 -9.72 -11.63
CA ALA A 308 -9.13 -9.83 -12.83
C ALA A 308 -10.12 -10.99 -12.70
N TYR A 309 -11.33 -10.77 -13.21
CA TYR A 309 -12.32 -11.82 -13.39
C TYR A 309 -12.79 -11.86 -14.84
N VAL A 310 -12.82 -13.04 -15.42
CA VAL A 310 -13.34 -13.26 -16.78
C VAL A 310 -14.17 -14.53 -16.82
N GLU A 311 -15.26 -14.50 -17.59
CA GLU A 311 -16.00 -15.69 -17.97
C GLU A 311 -15.64 -16.08 -19.40
N LEU A 312 -15.34 -17.34 -19.59
CA LEU A 312 -14.98 -17.89 -20.89
C LEU A 312 -15.66 -19.24 -21.15
N ILE A 313 -15.74 -19.60 -22.41
CA ILE A 313 -16.27 -20.90 -22.88
C ILE A 313 -15.11 -21.70 -23.46
N LEU A 314 -14.93 -22.93 -22.97
CA LEU A 314 -13.89 -23.83 -23.50
C LEU A 314 -14.25 -24.31 -24.92
N ASP A 315 -13.24 -24.31 -25.79
CA ASP A 315 -13.35 -24.76 -27.18
C ASP A 315 -12.35 -25.90 -27.45
N GLY A 316 -12.75 -27.14 -27.15
CA GLY A 316 -11.96 -28.35 -27.44
C GLY A 316 -10.69 -28.54 -26.56
N THR A 317 -10.55 -27.86 -25.46
CA THR A 317 -9.39 -27.98 -24.55
C THR A 317 -9.82 -28.32 -23.13
N LYS A 318 -8.91 -28.92 -22.33
CA LYS A 318 -9.09 -29.18 -20.88
C LYS A 318 -8.08 -28.42 -20.04
N GLU A 319 -7.46 -27.40 -20.62
CA GLU A 319 -6.51 -26.54 -19.94
C GLU A 319 -6.71 -25.06 -20.31
N LEU A 320 -6.31 -24.18 -19.44
CA LEU A 320 -6.21 -22.74 -19.69
C LEU A 320 -4.75 -22.36 -19.90
N VAL A 321 -4.48 -21.53 -20.91
CA VAL A 321 -3.13 -21.07 -21.21
C VAL A 321 -3.04 -19.56 -20.99
N PHE A 322 -2.23 -19.15 -20.04
CA PHE A 322 -1.91 -17.76 -19.78
C PHE A 322 -0.64 -17.35 -20.53
N ILE A 323 -0.66 -16.15 -21.07
CA ILE A 323 0.50 -15.51 -21.69
C ILE A 323 0.99 -14.45 -20.71
N VAL A 324 2.23 -14.58 -20.28
CA VAL A 324 2.88 -13.71 -19.31
C VAL A 324 4.02 -12.98 -19.98
N ASP A 325 3.99 -11.64 -19.91
CA ASP A 325 5.01 -10.74 -20.44
C ASP A 325 5.61 -9.96 -19.28
N THR A 326 6.79 -10.37 -18.81
CA THR A 326 7.44 -9.81 -17.64
C THR A 326 8.42 -8.72 -18.04
N MET A 327 8.32 -7.56 -17.40
CA MET A 327 9.20 -6.42 -17.62
C MET A 327 10.68 -6.84 -17.43
N GLY A 328 11.49 -6.59 -18.43
CA GLY A 328 12.91 -6.96 -18.42
C GLY A 328 13.23 -8.37 -18.94
N GLU A 329 12.24 -9.23 -19.19
CA GLU A 329 12.42 -10.51 -19.84
C GLU A 329 12.31 -10.39 -21.37
N ALA A 330 13.16 -11.15 -22.09
CA ALA A 330 13.20 -11.05 -23.56
C ALA A 330 12.06 -11.79 -24.27
N LYS A 331 11.37 -12.70 -23.59
CA LYS A 331 10.35 -13.57 -24.19
C LYS A 331 9.14 -13.71 -23.29
N LYS A 332 7.96 -13.68 -23.92
CA LYS A 332 6.71 -14.04 -23.25
C LYS A 332 6.69 -15.52 -22.87
N LYS A 333 6.21 -15.83 -21.70
CA LYS A 333 6.01 -17.21 -21.22
C LYS A 333 4.57 -17.64 -21.50
N ARG A 334 4.39 -18.95 -21.73
CA ARG A 334 3.08 -19.59 -21.83
C ARG A 334 2.96 -20.57 -20.66
N ILE A 335 2.00 -20.34 -19.79
CA ILE A 335 1.80 -21.13 -18.58
C ILE A 335 0.43 -21.79 -18.68
N ALA A 336 0.43 -23.13 -18.67
CA ALA A 336 -0.78 -23.93 -18.78
C ALA A 336 -1.27 -24.37 -17.40
N MET A 337 -2.54 -24.17 -17.12
CA MET A 337 -3.24 -24.67 -15.95
C MET A 337 -4.20 -25.79 -16.37
N ALA A 338 -3.94 -27.01 -15.91
CA ALA A 338 -4.79 -28.16 -16.17
C ALA A 338 -6.06 -28.13 -15.31
N LEU A 339 -7.17 -28.63 -15.84
CA LEU A 339 -8.45 -28.73 -15.13
C LEU A 339 -8.82 -30.21 -14.91
N PRO A 340 -8.18 -30.92 -13.98
CA PRO A 340 -8.38 -32.35 -13.79
C PRO A 340 -9.80 -32.64 -13.35
N GLY A 341 -10.40 -33.65 -14.00
CA GLY A 341 -11.77 -34.09 -13.72
C GLY A 341 -12.84 -33.09 -14.18
N LEU A 342 -12.52 -32.19 -15.11
CA LEU A 342 -13.53 -31.38 -15.79
C LEU A 342 -14.59 -32.31 -16.42
N PRO A 343 -15.89 -32.04 -16.23
CA PRO A 343 -16.95 -32.87 -16.83
C PRO A 343 -16.82 -32.95 -18.36
N GLU A 344 -17.03 -34.14 -18.92
CA GLU A 344 -17.11 -34.31 -20.36
C GLU A 344 -18.41 -33.73 -20.89
N ARG A 345 -18.30 -32.73 -21.74
CA ARG A 345 -19.42 -32.05 -22.38
C ARG A 345 -19.05 -31.79 -23.85
N PRO A 346 -20.05 -31.61 -24.73
CA PRO A 346 -19.77 -31.17 -26.09
C PRO A 346 -18.94 -29.90 -26.13
N GLU A 347 -18.19 -29.70 -27.19
CA GLU A 347 -17.42 -28.46 -27.38
C GLU A 347 -18.32 -27.23 -27.24
N ARG A 348 -17.78 -26.18 -26.64
CA ARG A 348 -18.45 -24.89 -26.41
C ARG A 348 -19.67 -24.95 -25.48
N THR A 349 -19.76 -25.97 -24.64
CA THR A 349 -20.83 -26.11 -23.64
C THR A 349 -20.28 -26.11 -22.18
N THR A 350 -19.05 -25.70 -21.98
CA THR A 350 -18.45 -25.54 -20.67
C THR A 350 -18.05 -24.09 -20.47
N ARG A 351 -18.77 -23.39 -19.61
CA ARG A 351 -18.45 -22.01 -19.18
C ARG A 351 -17.68 -22.04 -17.87
N LEU A 352 -16.59 -21.30 -17.83
CA LEU A 352 -15.71 -21.17 -16.67
C LEU A 352 -15.68 -19.73 -16.21
N GLY A 353 -15.68 -19.52 -14.88
CA GLY A 353 -15.29 -18.26 -14.25
C GLY A 353 -13.84 -18.38 -13.84
N VAL A 354 -12.99 -17.46 -14.30
CA VAL A 354 -11.57 -17.42 -14.02
C VAL A 354 -11.27 -16.14 -13.23
N ASN A 355 -10.77 -16.30 -12.01
CA ASN A 355 -10.37 -15.21 -11.15
C ASN A 355 -8.85 -15.26 -10.94
N LEU A 356 -8.18 -14.14 -11.23
CA LEU A 356 -6.77 -13.94 -10.96
C LEU A 356 -6.66 -12.90 -9.83
N GLN A 357 -5.89 -13.22 -8.80
CA GLN A 357 -5.64 -12.33 -7.68
C GLN A 357 -4.19 -12.44 -7.25
N TYR A 358 -3.46 -11.35 -7.32
CA TYR A 358 -2.12 -11.31 -6.76
C TYR A 358 -2.15 -11.35 -5.23
N THR A 359 -1.22 -12.09 -4.63
CA THR A 359 -1.02 -12.21 -3.18
C THR A 359 0.30 -11.60 -2.72
N SER A 360 1.19 -11.34 -3.67
CA SER A 360 2.44 -10.58 -3.53
C SER A 360 2.84 -10.01 -4.89
N GLN A 361 3.97 -9.34 -4.99
CA GLN A 361 4.49 -8.77 -6.22
C GLN A 361 4.64 -9.81 -7.36
N ASP A 362 5.05 -11.03 -7.02
CA ASP A 362 5.42 -12.11 -7.96
C ASP A 362 4.48 -13.31 -7.93
N GLU A 363 3.55 -13.37 -6.97
CA GLU A 363 2.69 -14.51 -6.75
C GLU A 363 1.23 -14.19 -7.07
N CYS A 364 0.65 -14.97 -7.99
CA CYS A 364 -0.75 -14.85 -8.39
C CYS A 364 -1.50 -16.13 -8.09
N ARG A 365 -2.64 -16.01 -7.42
CA ARG A 365 -3.61 -17.09 -7.24
C ARG A 365 -4.60 -17.05 -8.38
N VAL A 366 -4.69 -18.17 -9.10
CA VAL A 366 -5.67 -18.39 -10.15
C VAL A 366 -6.74 -19.34 -9.64
N THR A 367 -7.98 -18.91 -9.62
CA THR A 367 -9.14 -19.74 -9.22
C THR A 367 -10.08 -19.88 -10.41
N VAL A 368 -10.37 -21.12 -10.77
CA VAL A 368 -11.26 -21.45 -11.90
C VAL A 368 -12.47 -22.21 -11.37
N LYS A 369 -13.68 -21.76 -11.75
CA LYS A 369 -14.94 -22.40 -11.35
C LYS A 369 -15.71 -22.87 -12.58
N ASP A 370 -16.26 -24.10 -12.54
CA ASP A 370 -17.21 -24.55 -13.52
C ASP A 370 -18.58 -23.90 -13.27
N LEU A 371 -18.97 -23.00 -14.16
CA LEU A 371 -20.28 -22.31 -14.11
C LEU A 371 -21.40 -23.06 -14.82
N GLY A 372 -21.07 -24.17 -15.53
CA GLY A 372 -22.02 -24.85 -16.36
C GLY A 372 -22.46 -24.04 -17.59
N PHE A 373 -23.43 -24.55 -18.33
CA PHE A 373 -23.97 -23.89 -19.53
C PHE A 373 -25.49 -24.15 -19.62
N GLY A 374 -26.26 -23.40 -18.84
CA GLY A 374 -27.70 -23.54 -18.76
C GLY A 374 -28.18 -24.84 -18.09
N GLU A 375 -29.46 -25.15 -18.23
CA GLU A 375 -30.08 -26.32 -17.60
C GLU A 375 -29.59 -27.65 -18.17
N MET A 376 -29.17 -27.67 -19.43
CA MET A 376 -28.71 -28.91 -20.11
C MET A 376 -27.30 -29.33 -19.60
N PHE A 377 -26.50 -28.42 -19.20
CA PHE A 377 -25.13 -28.65 -18.69
C PHE A 377 -24.92 -27.87 -17.40
N PRO A 378 -25.55 -28.30 -16.28
CA PRO A 378 -25.43 -27.56 -15.01
C PRO A 378 -24.00 -27.55 -14.51
N SER A 379 -23.67 -26.55 -13.65
CA SER A 379 -22.41 -26.50 -12.97
C SER A 379 -22.14 -27.78 -12.20
N SER A 380 -20.94 -28.30 -12.28
CA SER A 380 -20.50 -29.44 -11.46
C SER A 380 -20.10 -29.05 -10.03
N GLY A 381 -20.06 -27.75 -9.72
CA GLY A 381 -19.55 -27.23 -8.45
C GLY A 381 -18.04 -27.37 -8.30
N LYS A 382 -17.32 -27.83 -9.34
CA LYS A 382 -15.85 -27.96 -9.27
C LYS A 382 -15.16 -26.60 -9.31
N GLU A 383 -14.13 -26.52 -8.50
CA GLU A 383 -13.22 -25.38 -8.41
C GLU A 383 -11.78 -25.88 -8.43
N TRP A 384 -10.93 -25.21 -9.18
CA TRP A 384 -9.49 -25.47 -9.25
C TRP A 384 -8.78 -24.20 -8.80
N THR A 385 -7.81 -24.33 -7.93
CA THR A 385 -6.98 -23.22 -7.47
C THR A 385 -5.51 -23.58 -7.64
N GLU A 386 -4.77 -22.71 -8.26
CA GLU A 386 -3.33 -22.81 -8.42
C GLU A 386 -2.69 -21.47 -8.03
N THR A 387 -1.57 -21.56 -7.34
CA THR A 387 -0.75 -20.39 -7.01
C THR A 387 0.51 -20.46 -7.88
N THR A 388 0.70 -19.46 -8.70
CA THR A 388 1.77 -19.43 -9.71
C THR A 388 2.66 -18.22 -9.48
N ARG A 389 3.98 -18.43 -9.54
CA ARG A 389 4.96 -17.35 -9.64
C ARG A 389 5.30 -17.12 -11.10
N TRP A 390 5.03 -15.90 -11.56
CA TRP A 390 5.24 -15.55 -12.96
C TRP A 390 6.71 -15.26 -13.28
N GLN A 391 7.49 -14.84 -12.30
CA GLN A 391 8.93 -14.57 -12.43
C GLN A 391 9.73 -15.81 -12.02
N GLU A 392 10.83 -16.10 -12.74
CA GLU A 392 11.81 -17.06 -12.26
C GLU A 392 12.65 -16.42 -11.17
N GLU A 393 12.94 -17.18 -10.10
CA GLU A 393 13.95 -16.75 -9.14
C GLU A 393 15.27 -16.54 -9.90
N THR A 394 15.72 -15.29 -9.94
CA THR A 394 17.06 -14.97 -10.43
C THR A 394 18.06 -15.63 -9.47
N LYS A 395 18.65 -16.74 -9.93
CA LYS A 395 19.71 -17.43 -9.18
C LYS A 395 20.99 -16.62 -9.20
#